data_bfa7cdcc2fdbaf0470fa252a5f51c686
#
_entry.id   bfa7cdcc2fdbaf0470fa252a5f51c686
#
_cell.length_a   1.000
_cell.length_b   1.000
_cell.length_c   1.000
_cell.angle_alpha   90.00
_cell.angle_beta   90.00
_cell.angle_gamma   90.00
#
_symmetry.space_group_name_H-M   'P 1'
#
loop_
_entity.id
_entity.type
_entity.pdbx_description
1 polymer ?
#
loop_
_entity_poly.entity_id
_entity_poly.type
_entity_poly.pdbx_seq_one_letter_code
_entity_poly.pdbx_strand_id
1 'polypeptide(L)'
;LLWAAECEVEVGNPEKAKEYVNMIRQRAKDGSYVRLGDEAPFGNGPAAANYKVDIYKDSWAGLSKDVLRKRVRFEERLELALEGHFFFDLVRWDIAEDFLNKYVEREKRHIQYLNGAVFDKNHRYYAIPLTEIDRSYVDGKPTLTQNPGY
;
A
#
# COMPACT_ATOMS: atom_id res chain seq x y z
N LEU A 1 9.51 4.39 -9.44
CA LEU A 1 10.71 3.87 -8.76
C LEU A 1 10.41 2.65 -7.89
N LEU A 2 9.36 2.67 -7.05
CA LEU A 2 9.05 1.54 -6.13
C LEU A 2 8.66 0.27 -6.87
N TRP A 3 7.84 0.33 -7.91
CA TRP A 3 7.56 -0.83 -8.75
C TRP A 3 8.83 -1.37 -9.45
N ALA A 4 9.75 -0.48 -9.84
CA ALA A 4 11.05 -0.93 -10.35
C ALA A 4 11.85 -1.65 -9.25
N ALA A 5 11.81 -1.14 -8.01
CA ALA A 5 12.44 -1.82 -6.87
C ALA A 5 11.83 -3.19 -6.59
N GLU A 6 10.50 -3.35 -6.70
CA GLU A 6 9.86 -4.67 -6.62
C GLU A 6 10.38 -5.62 -7.71
N CYS A 7 10.41 -5.15 -8.97
CA CYS A 7 10.92 -5.95 -10.08
C CYS A 7 12.37 -6.41 -9.82
N GLU A 8 13.23 -5.51 -9.32
CA GLU A 8 14.62 -5.85 -8.99
C GLU A 8 14.73 -6.89 -7.87
N VAL A 9 13.84 -6.84 -6.88
CA VAL A 9 13.73 -7.90 -5.85
C VAL A 9 13.38 -9.24 -6.50
N GLU A 10 12.41 -9.24 -7.41
CA GLU A 10 11.94 -10.49 -8.04
C GLU A 10 12.96 -11.11 -8.99
N VAL A 11 13.75 -10.31 -9.70
CA VAL A 11 14.81 -10.80 -10.59
C VAL A 11 16.16 -11.05 -9.89
N GLY A 12 16.26 -10.75 -8.58
CA GLY A 12 17.42 -11.08 -7.77
C GLY A 12 18.52 -10.01 -7.74
N ASN A 13 18.18 -8.74 -7.92
CA ASN A 13 19.10 -7.60 -7.88
C ASN A 13 18.87 -6.74 -6.61
N PRO A 14 19.16 -7.23 -5.39
CA PRO A 14 18.78 -6.57 -4.15
C PRO A 14 19.44 -5.19 -3.96
N GLU A 15 20.68 -5.01 -4.37
CA GLU A 15 21.37 -3.71 -4.25
C GLU A 15 20.75 -2.65 -5.19
N LYS A 16 20.26 -3.06 -6.37
CA LYS A 16 19.56 -2.17 -7.29
C LYS A 16 18.19 -1.79 -6.75
N ALA A 17 17.48 -2.73 -6.14
CA ALA A 17 16.23 -2.45 -5.42
C ALA A 17 16.45 -1.42 -4.30
N LYS A 18 17.52 -1.59 -3.49
CA LYS A 18 17.90 -0.62 -2.45
C LYS A 18 18.22 0.76 -3.04
N GLU A 19 18.92 0.81 -4.17
CA GLU A 19 19.22 2.09 -4.83
C GLU A 19 17.92 2.87 -5.15
N TYR A 20 16.92 2.21 -5.76
CA TYR A 20 15.64 2.85 -6.08
C TYR A 20 14.88 3.30 -4.83
N VAL A 21 14.83 2.48 -3.79
CA VAL A 21 14.24 2.86 -2.49
C VAL A 21 14.99 4.05 -1.89
N ASN A 22 16.32 4.03 -1.91
CA ASN A 22 17.13 5.10 -1.34
C ASN A 22 16.99 6.43 -2.10
N MET A 23 16.68 6.42 -3.39
CA MET A 23 16.37 7.66 -4.13
C MET A 23 15.15 8.36 -3.53
N ILE A 24 14.11 7.62 -3.17
CA ILE A 24 12.91 8.17 -2.54
C ILE A 24 13.21 8.65 -1.12
N ARG A 25 13.89 7.82 -0.33
CA ARG A 25 14.26 8.18 1.04
C ARG A 25 15.19 9.39 1.09
N GLN A 26 16.12 9.53 0.14
CA GLN A 26 16.99 10.70 0.03
C GLN A 26 16.17 11.96 -0.26
N ARG A 27 15.22 11.89 -1.20
CA ARG A 27 14.32 13.01 -1.48
C ARG A 27 13.55 13.42 -0.20
N ALA A 28 13.01 12.46 0.55
CA ALA A 28 12.31 12.73 1.79
C ALA A 28 13.24 13.31 2.88
N LYS A 29 14.49 12.86 2.93
CA LYS A 29 15.52 13.36 3.86
C LYS A 29 15.93 14.80 3.55
N ASP A 30 16.03 15.14 2.26
CA ASP A 30 16.42 16.47 1.79
C ASP A 30 15.23 17.45 1.76
N GLY A 31 14.02 16.94 1.98
CA GLY A 31 12.79 17.73 2.01
C GLY A 31 12.64 18.58 3.28
N SER A 32 11.70 19.52 3.23
CA SER A 32 11.34 20.34 4.39
C SER A 32 10.45 19.56 5.35
N TYR A 33 10.76 19.62 6.63
CA TYR A 33 9.91 19.05 7.68
C TYR A 33 8.85 20.05 8.13
N VAL A 34 7.70 19.53 8.60
CA VAL A 34 6.68 20.33 9.27
C VAL A 34 7.27 20.95 10.54
N ARG A 35 7.05 22.27 10.72
CA ARG A 35 7.56 23.05 11.84
C ARG A 35 6.41 23.60 12.67
N LEU A 36 6.68 23.84 13.96
CA LEU A 36 5.76 24.52 14.86
C LEU A 36 5.87 26.04 14.65
N GLY A 37 4.81 26.75 15.03
CA GLY A 37 4.75 28.22 14.97
C GLY A 37 3.58 28.72 14.13
N ASP A 38 3.43 30.05 14.12
CA ASP A 38 2.27 30.71 13.50
C ASP A 38 2.24 30.55 11.96
N GLU A 39 3.37 30.24 11.34
CA GLU A 39 3.50 29.98 9.91
C GLU A 39 3.53 28.47 9.58
N ALA A 40 3.02 27.63 10.47
CA ALA A 40 2.91 26.20 10.18
C ALA A 40 2.12 25.96 8.86
N PRO A 41 2.50 24.93 8.07
CA PRO A 41 3.48 23.89 8.37
C PRO A 41 4.94 24.22 7.96
N PHE A 42 5.18 25.33 7.30
CA PHE A 42 6.48 25.68 6.69
C PHE A 42 7.23 26.81 7.40
N GLY A 43 6.80 27.19 8.61
CA GLY A 43 7.42 28.26 9.40
C GLY A 43 8.85 27.96 9.86
N ASN A 44 9.46 28.94 10.53
CA ASN A 44 10.85 28.87 11.02
C ASN A 44 11.00 28.27 12.43
N GLY A 45 9.90 27.80 13.04
CA GLY A 45 9.90 27.19 14.36
C GLY A 45 10.66 25.85 14.42
N PRO A 46 10.75 25.23 15.59
CA PRO A 46 11.36 23.91 15.72
C PRO A 46 10.55 22.84 14.95
N ALA A 47 11.19 21.73 14.62
CA ALA A 47 10.53 20.61 13.98
C ALA A 47 9.32 20.13 14.81
N ALA A 48 8.18 19.90 14.17
CA ALA A 48 6.93 19.50 14.84
C ALA A 48 6.97 18.10 15.46
N ALA A 49 7.93 17.27 15.04
CA ALA A 49 8.14 15.93 15.55
C ALA A 49 9.61 15.53 15.49
N ASN A 50 9.96 14.44 16.16
CA ASN A 50 11.30 13.86 16.07
C ASN A 50 11.44 13.05 14.78
N TYR A 51 11.58 13.72 13.65
CA TYR A 51 11.73 13.10 12.35
C TYR A 51 13.04 12.31 12.26
N LYS A 52 12.94 11.03 11.84
CA LYS A 52 14.07 10.13 11.64
C LYS A 52 14.02 9.56 10.23
N VAL A 53 14.30 10.41 9.27
CA VAL A 53 14.35 10.06 7.85
C VAL A 53 15.81 9.88 7.44
N ASP A 54 16.18 8.67 7.01
CA ASP A 54 17.52 8.38 6.48
C ASP A 54 17.42 7.26 5.43
N ILE A 55 18.46 7.11 4.62
CA ILE A 55 18.61 6.04 3.64
C ILE A 55 19.00 4.73 4.31
N TYR A 56 18.75 3.60 3.64
CA TYR A 56 19.32 2.32 4.03
C TYR A 56 20.83 2.30 3.76
N LYS A 57 21.63 2.14 4.81
CA LYS A 57 23.10 2.09 4.77
C LYS A 57 23.62 0.65 4.70
N ASP A 58 22.84 -0.30 5.24
CA ASP A 58 23.18 -1.72 5.23
C ASP A 58 23.11 -2.31 3.82
N SER A 59 23.90 -3.33 3.55
CA SER A 59 23.81 -4.10 2.32
C SER A 59 22.51 -4.91 2.29
N TRP A 60 21.88 -4.97 1.14
CA TRP A 60 20.73 -5.84 0.90
C TRP A 60 21.16 -7.19 0.26
N ALA A 61 22.43 -7.30 -0.16
CA ALA A 61 22.98 -8.57 -0.65
C ALA A 61 22.90 -9.64 0.45
N GLY A 62 22.44 -10.84 0.09
CA GLY A 62 22.28 -11.95 1.02
C GLY A 62 21.02 -11.93 1.90
N LEU A 63 20.22 -10.88 1.84
CA LEU A 63 18.90 -10.89 2.48
C LEU A 63 17.95 -11.82 1.72
N SER A 64 17.07 -12.51 2.45
CA SER A 64 16.03 -13.33 1.81
C SER A 64 15.05 -12.48 1.00
N LYS A 65 14.49 -13.05 -0.05
CA LYS A 65 13.49 -12.37 -0.90
C LYS A 65 12.30 -11.85 -0.09
N ASP A 66 11.88 -12.57 0.95
CA ASP A 66 10.77 -12.14 1.81
C ASP A 66 11.12 -10.90 2.63
N VAL A 67 12.36 -10.78 3.09
CA VAL A 67 12.82 -9.56 3.78
C VAL A 67 12.88 -8.39 2.82
N LEU A 68 13.39 -8.61 1.60
CA LEU A 68 13.46 -7.60 0.55
C LEU A 68 12.07 -7.10 0.15
N ARG A 69 11.12 -8.02 -0.10
CA ARG A 69 9.71 -7.68 -0.37
C ARG A 69 9.11 -6.83 0.74
N LYS A 70 9.32 -7.21 2.01
CA LYS A 70 8.81 -6.44 3.15
C LYS A 70 9.38 -5.02 3.19
N ARG A 71 10.66 -4.83 2.88
CA ARG A 71 11.29 -3.50 2.84
C ARG A 71 10.70 -2.63 1.75
N VAL A 72 10.59 -3.14 0.52
CA VAL A 72 10.02 -2.37 -0.61
C VAL A 72 8.54 -2.05 -0.36
N ARG A 73 7.74 -3.02 0.02
CA ARG A 73 6.31 -2.83 0.35
C ARG A 73 6.07 -1.84 1.50
N PHE A 74 7.00 -1.80 2.46
CA PHE A 74 6.95 -0.82 3.53
C PHE A 74 7.17 0.61 2.99
N GLU A 75 8.13 0.80 2.09
CA GLU A 75 8.35 2.10 1.45
C GLU A 75 7.16 2.51 0.57
N GLU A 76 6.55 1.59 -0.18
CA GLU A 76 5.33 1.88 -0.95
C GLU A 76 4.19 2.35 -0.05
N ARG A 77 4.00 1.70 1.08
CA ARG A 77 3.00 2.11 2.06
C ARG A 77 3.27 3.49 2.65
N LEU A 78 4.53 3.86 2.88
CA LEU A 78 4.90 5.18 3.40
C LEU A 78 4.74 6.27 2.33
N GLU A 79 5.25 6.02 1.14
CA GLU A 79 5.28 6.99 0.05
C GLU A 79 3.89 7.28 -0.50
N LEU A 80 3.07 6.25 -0.67
CA LEU A 80 1.73 6.34 -1.26
C LEU A 80 0.61 6.38 -0.20
N ALA A 81 0.96 6.78 1.04
CA ALA A 81 -0.02 6.90 2.10
C ALA A 81 -1.11 7.90 1.74
N LEU A 82 -2.38 7.54 1.95
CA LEU A 82 -3.57 8.32 1.64
C LEU A 82 -3.87 8.54 0.14
N GLU A 83 -3.12 7.92 -0.76
CA GLU A 83 -3.36 7.98 -2.21
C GLU A 83 -4.28 6.86 -2.74
N GLY A 84 -4.76 5.98 -1.87
CA GLY A 84 -5.68 4.89 -2.23
C GLY A 84 -5.01 3.66 -2.85
N HIS A 85 -3.69 3.66 -3.04
CA HIS A 85 -2.96 2.55 -3.70
C HIS A 85 -2.88 1.29 -2.86
N PHE A 86 -2.79 1.40 -1.54
CA PHE A 86 -2.42 0.31 -0.65
C PHE A 86 -3.35 -0.91 -0.74
N PHE A 87 -4.67 -0.72 -0.90
CA PHE A 87 -5.59 -1.83 -1.07
C PHE A 87 -5.29 -2.64 -2.32
N PHE A 88 -5.07 -1.96 -3.44
CA PHE A 88 -4.75 -2.62 -4.72
C PHE A 88 -3.40 -3.33 -4.66
N ASP A 89 -2.42 -2.77 -3.95
CA ASP A 89 -1.14 -3.42 -3.71
C ASP A 89 -1.30 -4.70 -2.88
N LEU A 90 -2.10 -4.68 -1.81
CA LEU A 90 -2.39 -5.88 -1.02
C LEU A 90 -3.04 -6.99 -1.87
N VAL A 91 -3.97 -6.62 -2.76
CA VAL A 91 -4.62 -7.55 -3.69
C VAL A 91 -3.61 -8.09 -4.71
N ARG A 92 -2.80 -7.23 -5.30
CA ARG A 92 -1.77 -7.57 -6.28
C ARG A 92 -0.68 -8.50 -5.70
N TRP A 93 -0.33 -8.31 -4.43
CA TRP A 93 0.60 -9.17 -3.70
C TRP A 93 -0.02 -10.47 -3.18
N ASP A 94 -1.32 -10.65 -3.37
CA ASP A 94 -2.11 -11.80 -2.86
C ASP A 94 -2.02 -11.99 -1.33
N ILE A 95 -1.96 -10.88 -0.60
CA ILE A 95 -1.91 -10.86 0.88
C ILE A 95 -3.07 -10.09 1.51
N ALA A 96 -4.03 -9.61 0.71
CA ALA A 96 -5.11 -8.76 1.20
C ALA A 96 -5.94 -9.44 2.30
N GLU A 97 -6.32 -10.71 2.12
CA GLU A 97 -7.14 -11.45 3.07
C GLU A 97 -6.46 -11.57 4.44
N ASP A 98 -5.22 -12.04 4.47
CA ASP A 98 -4.46 -12.19 5.71
C ASP A 98 -4.18 -10.84 6.38
N PHE A 99 -3.76 -9.84 5.61
CA PHE A 99 -3.42 -8.52 6.12
C PHE A 99 -4.64 -7.79 6.68
N LEU A 100 -5.74 -7.73 5.92
CA LEU A 100 -6.94 -6.99 6.31
C LEU A 100 -7.67 -7.65 7.47
N ASN A 101 -7.75 -8.98 7.53
CA ASN A 101 -8.33 -9.66 8.68
C ASN A 101 -7.51 -9.43 9.96
N LYS A 102 -6.18 -9.46 9.90
CA LYS A 102 -5.33 -9.07 11.04
C LYS A 102 -5.52 -7.62 11.45
N TYR A 103 -5.72 -6.72 10.48
CA TYR A 103 -6.01 -5.33 10.75
C TYR A 103 -7.37 -5.18 11.46
N VAL A 104 -8.43 -5.80 10.94
CA VAL A 104 -9.78 -5.80 11.54
C VAL A 104 -9.74 -6.35 12.96
N GLU A 105 -9.08 -7.48 13.20
CA GLU A 105 -8.94 -8.07 14.54
C GLU A 105 -8.29 -7.13 15.56
N ARG A 106 -7.37 -6.30 15.12
CA ARG A 106 -6.75 -5.29 15.98
C ARG A 106 -7.66 -4.10 16.21
N GLU A 107 -8.25 -3.56 15.14
CA GLU A 107 -9.00 -2.32 15.17
C GLU A 107 -10.41 -2.46 15.78
N LYS A 108 -11.05 -3.63 15.71
CA LYS A 108 -12.36 -3.87 16.34
C LYS A 108 -12.39 -3.60 17.85
N ARG A 109 -11.22 -3.58 18.50
CA ARG A 109 -11.08 -3.20 19.91
C ARG A 109 -11.38 -1.72 20.17
N HIS A 110 -11.23 -0.91 19.14
CA HIS A 110 -11.41 0.55 19.18
C HIS A 110 -12.62 1.00 18.36
N ILE A 111 -12.97 0.25 17.33
CA ILE A 111 -13.98 0.60 16.34
C ILE A 111 -15.06 -0.49 16.32
N GLN A 112 -16.13 -0.26 17.05
CA GLN A 112 -17.15 -1.27 17.33
C GLN A 112 -17.89 -1.78 16.07
N TYR A 113 -18.06 -0.95 15.03
CA TYR A 113 -18.73 -1.37 13.79
C TYR A 113 -17.90 -2.38 12.97
N LEU A 114 -16.63 -2.59 13.31
CA LEU A 114 -15.80 -3.64 12.71
C LEU A 114 -16.05 -5.03 13.31
N ASN A 115 -16.89 -5.14 14.35
CA ASN A 115 -17.24 -6.43 14.92
C ASN A 115 -17.96 -7.29 13.86
N GLY A 116 -17.41 -8.49 13.62
CA GLY A 116 -17.93 -9.42 12.61
C GLY A 116 -17.52 -9.10 11.17
N ALA A 117 -16.78 -8.03 10.94
CA ALA A 117 -16.22 -7.76 9.62
C ALA A 117 -15.16 -8.81 9.26
N VAL A 118 -15.29 -9.39 8.08
CA VAL A 118 -14.34 -10.35 7.52
C VAL A 118 -14.08 -9.97 6.07
N PHE A 119 -12.82 -9.95 5.69
CA PHE A 119 -12.41 -9.82 4.31
C PHE A 119 -12.12 -11.21 3.74
N ASP A 120 -12.79 -11.59 2.66
CA ASP A 120 -12.45 -12.78 1.88
C ASP A 120 -11.96 -12.40 0.47
N LYS A 121 -11.44 -13.39 -0.26
CA LYS A 121 -10.86 -13.18 -1.59
C LYS A 121 -11.84 -12.59 -2.63
N ASN A 122 -13.15 -12.74 -2.44
CA ASN A 122 -14.15 -12.20 -3.37
C ASN A 122 -14.26 -10.68 -3.22
N HIS A 123 -14.02 -10.14 -2.01
CA HIS A 123 -14.02 -8.71 -1.73
C HIS A 123 -12.92 -7.91 -2.45
N ARG A 124 -12.03 -8.59 -3.21
CA ARG A 124 -11.10 -7.90 -4.13
C ARG A 124 -11.80 -7.27 -5.32
N TYR A 125 -13.01 -7.66 -5.60
CA TYR A 125 -13.86 -7.12 -6.67
C TYR A 125 -15.09 -6.45 -6.06
N TYR A 126 -15.60 -5.44 -6.76
CA TYR A 126 -16.92 -4.87 -6.45
C TYR A 126 -18.01 -5.63 -7.19
N ALA A 127 -19.22 -5.69 -6.59
CA ALA A 127 -20.40 -6.15 -7.29
C ALA A 127 -20.67 -5.25 -8.51
N ILE A 128 -20.97 -5.86 -9.66
CA ILE A 128 -21.50 -5.11 -10.81
C ILE A 128 -22.96 -4.76 -10.48
N PRO A 129 -23.39 -3.50 -10.57
CA PRO A 129 -24.78 -3.15 -10.33
C PRO A 129 -25.73 -3.97 -11.21
N LEU A 130 -26.79 -4.52 -10.62
CA LEU A 130 -27.74 -5.35 -11.34
C LEU A 130 -28.32 -4.65 -12.58
N THR A 131 -28.55 -3.34 -12.46
CA THR A 131 -29.02 -2.49 -13.57
C THR A 131 -28.06 -2.51 -14.78
N GLU A 132 -26.76 -2.65 -14.55
CA GLU A 132 -25.79 -2.72 -15.66
C GLU A 132 -25.80 -4.10 -16.31
N ILE A 133 -25.99 -5.15 -15.52
CA ILE A 133 -26.19 -6.51 -16.04
C ILE A 133 -27.47 -6.55 -16.88
N ASP A 134 -28.57 -5.99 -16.40
CA ASP A 134 -29.86 -5.92 -17.12
C ASP A 134 -29.75 -5.12 -18.42
N ARG A 135 -29.00 -4.01 -18.43
CA ARG A 135 -28.75 -3.21 -19.62
C ARG A 135 -27.81 -3.89 -20.64
N SER A 136 -27.07 -4.90 -20.21
CA SER A 136 -26.11 -5.59 -21.06
C SER A 136 -26.71 -6.67 -21.96
N TYR A 137 -28.04 -6.87 -21.92
CA TYR A 137 -28.70 -7.93 -22.70
C TYR A 137 -28.60 -7.67 -24.20
N VAL A 138 -28.12 -8.69 -24.92
CA VAL A 138 -28.10 -8.76 -26.40
C VAL A 138 -28.72 -10.11 -26.77
N ASP A 139 -29.70 -10.11 -27.65
CA ASP A 139 -30.42 -11.32 -28.08
C ASP A 139 -30.96 -12.18 -26.92
N GLY A 140 -31.48 -11.51 -25.86
CA GLY A 140 -32.09 -12.17 -24.71
C GLY A 140 -31.10 -12.77 -23.71
N LYS A 141 -29.80 -12.45 -23.82
CA LYS A 141 -28.74 -12.92 -22.88
C LYS A 141 -27.92 -11.77 -22.36
N PRO A 142 -27.58 -11.75 -21.05
CA PRO A 142 -26.67 -10.75 -20.53
C PRO A 142 -25.26 -10.96 -21.08
N THR A 143 -24.59 -9.88 -21.47
CA THR A 143 -23.17 -9.89 -21.89
C THR A 143 -22.23 -9.65 -20.72
N LEU A 144 -22.74 -9.11 -19.60
CA LEU A 144 -22.01 -8.97 -18.35
C LEU A 144 -22.41 -10.11 -17.39
N THR A 145 -21.41 -10.69 -16.74
CA THR A 145 -21.58 -11.70 -15.69
C THR A 145 -21.11 -11.11 -14.36
N GLN A 146 -21.87 -11.36 -13.29
CA GLN A 146 -21.52 -10.88 -11.95
C GLN A 146 -20.13 -11.39 -11.51
N ASN A 147 -19.42 -10.56 -10.75
CA ASN A 147 -18.17 -10.97 -10.12
C ASN A 147 -18.38 -12.10 -9.11
N PRO A 148 -17.38 -12.98 -8.91
CA PRO A 148 -17.49 -14.08 -7.95
C PRO A 148 -17.83 -13.58 -6.54
N GLY A 149 -18.79 -14.24 -5.90
CA GLY A 149 -19.20 -13.93 -4.52
C GLY A 149 -20.39 -12.98 -4.38
N TYR A 150 -20.96 -12.49 -5.51
CA TYR A 150 -22.12 -11.59 -5.51
C TYR A 150 -23.29 -12.16 -6.29
#